data_7027c6f4f3755ecd19ec3b446d484d38
#
_entry.id   7027c6f4f3755ecd19ec3b446d484d38
#
_cell.length_a   1.000
_cell.length_b   1.000
_cell.length_c   1.000
_cell.angle_alpha   90.00
_cell.angle_beta   90.00
_cell.angle_gamma   90.00
#
_symmetry.space_group_name_H-M   'P 1'
#
loop_
_entity.id
_entity.type
_entity.pdbx_description
1 polymer ?
#
loop_
_entity_poly.entity_id
_entity_poly.type
_entity_poly.pdbx_seq_one_letter_code
_entity_poly.pdbx_strand_id
1 'polypeptide(L)'
;MIYHYLKIAFRNLIKYKTQSIVSIVGLAIGFTCFALSALWIRYEMTYDTFHEGAERIYLAGNKFELQGDGFSYYSSGLLADYMMKNCPEVEKACHLSKEGIKPIEYEKNIYHTWQLEVDSNFISVFNITVIDGDNRLQLGDKQIAITDKIAKQIFGKESPIGKSLLFPNRGNTEMMIVAVVKSWEGHSLYPFDILLPYKDEDPNWGRQQCNTLFRMYPNSDVKALEKRLTEYEIQQDSHKQLITTPIALLSTLRSTHPREDVNVKLNHVRLFACIGALVIICGLCNYLTMLVTRIRMRKRELALRKVNGSSNTSLLLLLLSELILLLLISSGIGIMLMELILPIFISLSQISENTSFFYNEVLVYILSLIILTVGVATILIYYINKQAFLYPICQQAVFA
;
A
#
# COMPACT_ATOMS: atom_id res chain seq x y z
N MET A 1 -7.31 -41.70 10.14
CA MET A 1 -7.81 -41.49 8.75
C MET A 1 -7.00 -40.43 7.99
N ILE A 2 -6.80 -39.22 8.50
CA ILE A 2 -6.06 -38.14 7.82
C ILE A 2 -4.64 -38.55 7.44
N TYR A 3 -3.87 -39.18 8.34
CA TYR A 3 -2.51 -39.67 8.07
C TYR A 3 -2.46 -40.65 6.87
N HIS A 4 -3.48 -41.51 6.74
CA HIS A 4 -3.56 -42.46 5.63
C HIS A 4 -3.78 -41.73 4.28
N TYR A 5 -4.66 -40.71 4.24
CA TYR A 5 -4.88 -39.90 3.05
C TYR A 5 -3.62 -39.11 2.65
N LEU A 6 -2.93 -38.50 3.60
CA LEU A 6 -1.67 -37.77 3.36
C LEU A 6 -0.58 -38.69 2.80
N LYS A 7 -0.42 -39.90 3.36
CA LYS A 7 0.55 -40.90 2.86
C LYS A 7 0.25 -41.30 1.41
N ILE A 8 -1.03 -41.50 1.08
CA ILE A 8 -1.43 -41.82 -0.29
C ILE A 8 -1.22 -40.61 -1.21
N ALA A 9 -1.58 -39.39 -0.77
CA ALA A 9 -1.37 -38.16 -1.52
C ALA A 9 0.11 -37.96 -1.88
N PHE A 10 1.01 -38.10 -0.89
CA PHE A 10 2.45 -37.97 -1.10
C PHE A 10 2.99 -39.01 -2.10
N ARG A 11 2.57 -40.28 -1.94
CA ARG A 11 2.96 -41.33 -2.90
C ARG A 11 2.46 -41.07 -4.32
N ASN A 12 1.30 -40.45 -4.46
CA ASN A 12 0.74 -40.09 -5.76
C ASN A 12 1.51 -38.93 -6.40
N LEU A 13 1.92 -37.95 -5.63
CA LEU A 13 2.75 -36.85 -6.14
C LEU A 13 4.08 -37.37 -6.69
N ILE A 14 4.71 -38.32 -6.02
CA ILE A 14 5.96 -38.95 -6.49
C ILE A 14 5.70 -39.85 -7.72
N LYS A 15 4.61 -40.59 -7.75
CA LYS A 15 4.28 -41.47 -8.88
C LYS A 15 4.06 -40.66 -10.19
N TYR A 16 3.44 -39.47 -10.10
CA TYR A 16 3.17 -38.59 -11.23
C TYR A 16 4.08 -37.34 -11.19
N LYS A 17 5.38 -37.57 -10.97
CA LYS A 17 6.37 -36.53 -10.68
C LYS A 17 6.39 -35.38 -11.69
N THR A 18 6.39 -35.63 -12.99
CA THR A 18 6.42 -34.59 -14.03
C THR A 18 5.23 -33.64 -13.91
N GLN A 19 4.01 -34.19 -13.78
CA GLN A 19 2.80 -33.40 -13.65
C GLN A 19 2.79 -32.60 -12.33
N SER A 20 3.21 -33.25 -11.24
CA SER A 20 3.28 -32.60 -9.93
C SER A 20 4.27 -31.46 -9.92
N ILE A 21 5.45 -31.63 -10.51
CA ILE A 21 6.47 -30.57 -10.62
C ILE A 21 5.94 -29.38 -11.43
N VAL A 22 5.34 -29.61 -12.59
CA VAL A 22 4.79 -28.53 -13.43
C VAL A 22 3.68 -27.76 -12.68
N SER A 23 2.80 -28.48 -11.97
CA SER A 23 1.76 -27.83 -11.16
C SER A 23 2.34 -27.05 -9.98
N ILE A 24 3.32 -27.62 -9.27
CA ILE A 24 3.98 -26.95 -8.13
C ILE A 24 4.69 -25.68 -8.59
N VAL A 25 5.47 -25.75 -9.67
CA VAL A 25 6.22 -24.60 -10.19
C VAL A 25 5.25 -23.50 -10.66
N GLY A 26 4.23 -23.86 -11.45
CA GLY A 26 3.24 -22.90 -11.93
C GLY A 26 2.47 -22.20 -10.80
N LEU A 27 2.03 -22.96 -9.80
CA LEU A 27 1.35 -22.39 -8.64
C LEU A 27 2.29 -21.58 -7.74
N ALA A 28 3.54 -22.01 -7.55
CA ALA A 28 4.53 -21.25 -6.77
C ALA A 28 4.82 -19.88 -7.39
N ILE A 29 5.03 -19.83 -8.71
CA ILE A 29 5.18 -18.56 -9.45
C ILE A 29 3.91 -17.70 -9.28
N GLY A 30 2.72 -18.31 -9.41
CA GLY A 30 1.45 -17.60 -9.23
C GLY A 30 1.31 -17.00 -7.84
N PHE A 31 1.60 -17.75 -6.79
CA PHE A 31 1.58 -17.24 -5.42
C PHE A 31 2.57 -16.09 -5.20
N THR A 32 3.80 -16.20 -5.75
CA THR A 32 4.81 -15.14 -5.66
C THR A 32 4.33 -13.86 -6.34
N CYS A 33 3.87 -13.94 -7.58
CA CYS A 33 3.38 -12.79 -8.33
C CYS A 33 2.18 -12.13 -7.64
N PHE A 34 1.23 -12.94 -7.15
CA PHE A 34 0.07 -12.43 -6.44
C PHE A 34 0.44 -11.73 -5.13
N ALA A 35 1.33 -12.34 -4.34
CA ALA A 35 1.78 -11.78 -3.07
C ALA A 35 2.49 -10.42 -3.27
N LEU A 36 3.43 -10.34 -4.23
CA LEU A 36 4.12 -9.09 -4.56
C LEU A 36 3.15 -8.02 -5.08
N SER A 37 2.17 -8.40 -5.91
CA SER A 37 1.14 -7.48 -6.40
C SER A 37 0.28 -6.94 -5.26
N ALA A 38 -0.16 -7.82 -4.36
CA ALA A 38 -0.99 -7.44 -3.22
C ALA A 38 -0.25 -6.50 -2.26
N LEU A 39 1.04 -6.78 -2.00
CA LEU A 39 1.91 -5.90 -1.21
C LEU A 39 2.02 -4.50 -1.84
N TRP A 40 2.24 -4.43 -3.15
CA TRP A 40 2.38 -3.16 -3.83
C TRP A 40 1.08 -2.36 -3.84
N ILE A 41 -0.06 -3.00 -4.14
CA ILE A 41 -1.39 -2.37 -4.06
C ILE A 41 -1.59 -1.78 -2.66
N ARG A 42 -1.34 -2.58 -1.62
CA ARG A 42 -1.51 -2.12 -0.25
C ARG A 42 -0.61 -0.93 0.06
N TYR A 43 0.67 -1.00 -0.30
CA TYR A 43 1.61 0.10 -0.13
C TYR A 43 1.07 1.40 -0.75
N GLU A 44 0.59 1.34 -2.00
CA GLU A 44 0.03 2.51 -2.68
C GLU A 44 -1.29 3.02 -2.08
N MET A 45 -2.06 2.15 -1.43
CA MET A 45 -3.36 2.51 -0.83
C MET A 45 -3.28 2.90 0.65
N THR A 46 -2.12 2.79 1.29
CA THR A 46 -1.95 3.08 2.72
C THR A 46 -1.11 4.31 3.01
N TYR A 47 -0.87 5.17 2.00
CA TYR A 47 -0.23 6.46 2.21
C TYR A 47 -1.03 7.31 3.20
N ASP A 48 -0.32 7.92 4.16
CA ASP A 48 -0.87 8.87 5.14
C ASP A 48 -2.05 8.34 5.98
N THR A 49 -2.30 7.01 5.99
CA THR A 49 -3.36 6.40 6.80
C THR A 49 -2.99 6.23 8.28
N PHE A 50 -1.70 6.32 8.61
CA PHE A 50 -1.17 6.13 9.95
C PHE A 50 -1.33 7.36 10.87
N HIS A 51 -1.69 8.51 10.31
CA HIS A 51 -1.92 9.72 11.09
C HIS A 51 -3.15 9.58 11.97
N GLU A 52 -3.05 10.05 13.20
CA GLU A 52 -4.22 10.13 14.08
C GLU A 52 -5.27 11.06 13.47
N GLY A 53 -6.48 10.53 13.24
CA GLY A 53 -7.55 11.25 12.55
C GLY A 53 -7.29 11.45 11.05
N ALA A 54 -6.61 10.50 10.39
CA ALA A 54 -6.33 10.55 8.94
C ALA A 54 -7.59 10.76 8.08
N GLU A 55 -8.75 10.29 8.56
CA GLU A 55 -10.06 10.48 7.92
C GLU A 55 -10.56 11.94 7.95
N ARG A 56 -9.89 12.82 8.67
CA ARG A 56 -10.23 14.23 8.83
C ARG A 56 -9.16 15.19 8.30
N ILE A 57 -8.08 14.67 7.71
CA ILE A 57 -6.98 15.48 7.15
C ILE A 57 -7.16 15.58 5.65
N TYR A 58 -7.30 16.80 5.15
CA TYR A 58 -7.52 17.10 3.74
C TYR A 58 -6.43 17.99 3.18
N LEU A 59 -6.23 17.89 1.87
CA LEU A 59 -5.47 18.85 1.08
C LEU A 59 -6.45 19.79 0.40
N ALA A 60 -6.22 21.09 0.53
CA ALA A 60 -6.88 22.12 -0.24
C ALA A 60 -6.01 22.43 -1.46
N GLY A 61 -6.49 22.09 -2.64
CA GLY A 61 -5.80 22.30 -3.90
C GLY A 61 -6.24 23.56 -4.63
N ASN A 62 -5.85 23.66 -5.88
CA ASN A 62 -6.35 24.67 -6.80
C ASN A 62 -6.76 24.00 -8.11
N LYS A 63 -7.72 24.61 -8.81
CA LYS A 63 -8.20 24.15 -10.10
C LYS A 63 -7.53 24.95 -11.21
N PHE A 64 -6.75 24.28 -12.04
CA PHE A 64 -6.20 24.86 -13.26
C PHE A 64 -6.97 24.36 -14.48
N GLU A 65 -7.55 25.26 -15.26
CA GLU A 65 -8.28 24.92 -16.49
C GLU A 65 -7.42 24.22 -17.55
N LEU A 66 -6.08 24.39 -17.48
CA LEU A 66 -5.12 23.87 -18.47
C LEU A 66 -4.65 22.42 -18.22
N GLN A 67 -5.00 21.79 -17.11
CA GLN A 67 -4.48 20.46 -16.71
C GLN A 67 -5.57 19.36 -16.63
N GLY A 68 -6.47 19.25 -17.55
CA GLY A 68 -7.49 18.19 -17.57
C GLY A 68 -8.48 18.30 -16.41
N ASP A 69 -8.63 17.25 -15.55
CA ASP A 69 -9.49 17.30 -14.35
C ASP A 69 -9.00 18.26 -13.25
N GLY A 70 -7.91 18.94 -13.51
CA GLY A 70 -7.53 20.22 -12.95
C GLY A 70 -7.25 20.29 -11.45
N PHE A 71 -6.91 19.18 -10.77
CA PHE A 71 -6.53 19.24 -9.36
C PHE A 71 -5.03 19.52 -9.22
N SER A 72 -4.66 20.74 -8.78
CA SER A 72 -3.30 21.07 -8.38
C SER A 72 -3.14 20.92 -6.87
N TYR A 73 -2.02 20.34 -6.44
CA TYR A 73 -1.67 20.21 -5.02
C TYR A 73 -1.21 21.54 -4.40
N TYR A 74 -0.86 22.52 -5.25
CA TYR A 74 -0.35 23.80 -4.80
C TYR A 74 -1.47 24.81 -4.60
N SER A 75 -1.30 25.63 -3.59
CA SER A 75 -2.23 26.69 -3.19
C SER A 75 -1.50 27.97 -2.80
N SER A 76 -2.25 29.05 -2.60
CA SER A 76 -1.73 30.31 -2.09
C SER A 76 -1.31 30.21 -0.63
N GLY A 77 -0.24 30.89 -0.23
CA GLY A 77 0.17 31.06 1.18
C GLY A 77 -0.84 31.81 2.06
N LEU A 78 -1.92 32.33 1.51
CA LEU A 78 -3.00 32.98 2.25
C LEU A 78 -4.17 32.02 2.58
N LEU A 79 -4.20 30.83 1.96
CA LEU A 79 -5.36 29.96 1.99
C LEU A 79 -5.63 29.36 3.39
N ALA A 80 -4.59 28.92 4.12
CA ALA A 80 -4.79 28.33 5.45
C ALA A 80 -5.40 29.36 6.42
N ASP A 81 -4.90 30.57 6.43
CA ASP A 81 -5.43 31.67 7.27
C ASP A 81 -6.86 32.04 6.89
N TYR A 82 -7.15 32.08 5.58
CA TYR A 82 -8.51 32.32 5.09
C TYR A 82 -9.46 31.22 5.58
N MET A 83 -9.07 29.95 5.44
CA MET A 83 -9.89 28.82 5.85
C MET A 83 -10.16 28.81 7.34
N MET A 84 -9.15 29.07 8.17
CA MET A 84 -9.31 29.14 9.63
C MET A 84 -10.24 30.28 10.07
N LYS A 85 -10.30 31.39 9.30
CA LYS A 85 -11.18 32.53 9.61
C LYS A 85 -12.60 32.37 9.10
N ASN A 86 -12.78 31.75 7.93
CA ASN A 86 -14.04 31.76 7.20
C ASN A 86 -14.76 30.38 7.13
N CYS A 87 -14.08 29.29 7.48
CA CYS A 87 -14.63 27.94 7.41
C CYS A 87 -14.73 27.32 8.82
N PRO A 88 -15.91 27.37 9.45
CA PRO A 88 -16.09 26.86 10.81
C PRO A 88 -15.90 25.35 10.93
N GLU A 89 -15.93 24.62 9.81
CA GLU A 89 -15.67 23.19 9.72
C GLU A 89 -14.19 22.84 9.92
N VAL A 90 -13.29 23.83 9.74
CA VAL A 90 -11.84 23.65 9.82
C VAL A 90 -11.34 23.86 11.26
N GLU A 91 -10.74 22.82 11.81
CA GLU A 91 -10.16 22.84 13.15
C GLU A 91 -8.79 23.53 13.16
N LYS A 92 -7.91 23.12 12.23
CA LYS A 92 -6.57 23.65 12.01
C LYS A 92 -6.20 23.55 10.54
N ALA A 93 -5.44 24.53 10.06
CA ALA A 93 -4.85 24.47 8.73
C ALA A 93 -3.38 24.90 8.81
N CYS A 94 -2.54 24.32 7.94
CA CYS A 94 -1.11 24.61 7.88
C CYS A 94 -0.64 24.71 6.44
N HIS A 95 0.43 25.45 6.24
CA HIS A 95 1.17 25.49 5.00
C HIS A 95 2.42 24.62 5.10
N LEU A 96 2.73 23.96 4.02
CA LEU A 96 4.00 23.26 3.88
C LEU A 96 4.54 23.34 2.44
N SER A 97 5.86 23.24 2.31
CA SER A 97 6.54 23.14 1.02
C SER A 97 7.51 21.97 1.03
N LYS A 98 7.39 21.10 0.03
CA LYS A 98 8.24 19.91 -0.08
C LYS A 98 9.52 20.23 -0.82
N GLU A 99 10.63 20.28 -0.12
CA GLU A 99 11.96 20.51 -0.67
C GLU A 99 12.60 19.26 -1.30
N GLY A 100 12.15 18.08 -0.90
CA GLY A 100 12.67 16.80 -1.34
C GLY A 100 13.95 16.39 -0.61
N ILE A 101 14.76 15.52 -1.25
CA ILE A 101 16.03 15.07 -0.69
C ILE A 101 17.11 16.11 -0.99
N LYS A 102 17.71 16.67 0.06
CA LYS A 102 18.77 17.67 -0.03
C LYS A 102 19.95 17.29 0.86
N PRO A 103 21.18 17.70 0.50
CA PRO A 103 22.35 17.46 1.33
C PRO A 103 22.35 18.41 2.55
N ILE A 104 22.81 17.89 3.67
CA ILE A 104 23.25 18.64 4.85
C ILE A 104 24.67 18.20 5.20
N GLU A 105 25.43 19.05 5.89
CA GLU A 105 26.77 18.74 6.32
C GLU A 105 26.90 18.91 7.84
N TYR A 106 27.52 17.92 8.48
CA TYR A 106 27.94 17.95 9.86
C TYR A 106 29.34 17.34 10.01
N GLU A 107 30.27 18.08 10.60
CA GLU A 107 31.68 17.66 10.79
C GLU A 107 32.33 17.11 9.51
N LYS A 108 32.12 17.79 8.37
CA LYS A 108 32.59 17.41 7.02
C LYS A 108 31.95 16.14 6.43
N ASN A 109 30.98 15.52 7.11
CA ASN A 109 30.21 14.42 6.55
C ASN A 109 28.94 14.97 5.91
N ILE A 110 28.63 14.47 4.71
CA ILE A 110 27.43 14.86 3.96
C ILE A 110 26.37 13.78 4.15
N TYR A 111 25.16 14.21 4.53
CA TYR A 111 23.99 13.35 4.66
C TYR A 111 22.90 13.84 3.72
N HIS A 112 22.19 12.92 3.07
CA HIS A 112 21.03 13.24 2.24
C HIS A 112 19.75 13.02 3.04
N THR A 113 18.96 14.07 3.22
CA THR A 113 17.79 14.08 4.10
C THR A 113 16.57 14.63 3.39
N TRP A 114 15.40 14.08 3.71
CA TRP A 114 14.13 14.66 3.30
C TRP A 114 13.89 15.96 4.06
N GLN A 115 13.72 17.05 3.33
CA GLN A 115 13.47 18.37 3.90
C GLN A 115 12.05 18.83 3.60
N LEU A 116 11.37 19.31 4.62
CA LEU A 116 10.01 19.82 4.57
C LEU A 116 9.96 21.18 5.27
N GLU A 117 9.54 22.22 4.56
CA GLU A 117 9.25 23.52 5.17
C GLU A 117 7.83 23.50 5.72
N VAL A 118 7.64 23.95 6.94
CA VAL A 118 6.36 23.90 7.65
C VAL A 118 6.13 25.18 8.46
N ASP A 119 4.87 25.56 8.61
CA ASP A 119 4.46 26.60 9.54
C ASP A 119 4.23 26.03 10.96
N SER A 120 3.94 26.92 11.92
CA SER A 120 3.72 26.55 13.32
C SER A 120 2.48 25.68 13.57
N ASN A 121 1.52 25.64 12.63
CA ASN A 121 0.29 24.85 12.75
C ASN A 121 0.48 23.38 12.35
N PHE A 122 1.58 23.06 11.65
CA PHE A 122 1.87 21.71 11.17
C PHE A 122 1.82 20.67 12.29
N ILE A 123 2.41 21.01 13.47
CA ILE A 123 2.39 20.14 14.64
C ILE A 123 0.94 19.77 15.08
N SER A 124 0.03 20.73 14.98
CA SER A 124 -1.36 20.54 15.40
C SER A 124 -2.19 19.78 14.38
N VAL A 125 -1.90 19.93 13.08
CA VAL A 125 -2.61 19.20 12.01
C VAL A 125 -2.24 17.73 12.03
N PHE A 126 -0.96 17.40 12.27
CA PHE A 126 -0.45 16.03 12.18
C PHE A 126 -0.18 15.36 13.55
N ASN A 127 -0.48 16.03 14.68
CA ASN A 127 -0.20 15.53 16.04
C ASN A 127 1.25 15.07 16.19
N ILE A 128 2.21 15.90 15.75
CA ILE A 128 3.64 15.60 15.84
C ILE A 128 4.07 15.48 17.31
N THR A 129 4.71 14.38 17.66
CA THR A 129 5.27 14.18 19.00
C THR A 129 6.69 14.73 19.06
N VAL A 130 6.91 15.73 19.90
CA VAL A 130 8.25 16.22 20.22
C VAL A 130 8.85 15.35 21.32
N ILE A 131 10.05 14.83 21.09
CA ILE A 131 10.77 13.94 22.02
C ILE A 131 11.69 14.76 22.94
N ASP A 132 12.35 15.79 22.38
CA ASP A 132 13.29 16.64 23.08
C ASP A 132 13.28 18.06 22.50
N GLY A 133 13.50 19.08 23.31
CA GLY A 133 13.58 20.48 22.90
C GLY A 133 12.25 21.25 22.96
N ASP A 134 12.02 22.16 22.02
CA ASP A 134 10.84 23.04 22.01
C ASP A 134 9.56 22.33 21.61
N ASN A 135 8.66 22.13 22.58
CA ASN A 135 7.38 21.48 22.37
C ASN A 135 6.40 22.26 21.48
N ARG A 136 6.62 23.55 21.27
CA ARG A 136 5.74 24.40 20.43
C ARG A 136 6.10 24.34 18.97
N LEU A 137 7.30 23.87 18.65
CA LEU A 137 7.87 23.78 17.29
C LEU A 137 7.73 25.11 16.51
N GLN A 138 7.92 26.23 17.21
CA GLN A 138 7.95 27.54 16.59
C GLN A 138 9.36 27.78 16.05
N LEU A 139 9.58 27.35 14.80
CA LEU A 139 10.87 27.45 14.17
C LEU A 139 11.15 28.88 13.73
N GLY A 140 12.19 29.48 14.30
CA GLY A 140 12.76 30.75 13.82
C GLY A 140 13.56 30.58 12.54
N ASP A 141 14.00 31.67 11.94
CA ASP A 141 14.63 31.70 10.60
C ASP A 141 15.82 30.75 10.41
N LYS A 142 16.58 30.52 11.48
CA LYS A 142 17.75 29.63 11.47
C LYS A 142 17.58 28.46 12.45
N GLN A 143 16.37 28.07 12.70
CA GLN A 143 16.05 26.97 13.60
C GLN A 143 15.39 25.82 12.84
N ILE A 144 15.73 24.61 13.25
CA ILE A 144 15.21 23.39 12.64
C ILE A 144 14.80 22.38 13.69
N ALA A 145 13.89 21.48 13.30
CA ALA A 145 13.65 20.26 14.03
C ALA A 145 14.10 19.06 13.18
N ILE A 146 14.63 18.03 13.84
CA ILE A 146 15.08 16.81 13.18
C ILE A 146 14.34 15.60 13.75
N THR A 147 14.24 14.54 12.97
CA THR A 147 13.67 13.28 13.47
C THR A 147 14.65 12.56 14.39
N ASP A 148 14.11 11.72 15.30
CA ASP A 148 14.91 10.86 16.18
C ASP A 148 15.80 9.90 15.39
N LYS A 149 15.37 9.47 14.19
CA LYS A 149 16.15 8.65 13.27
C LYS A 149 17.42 9.37 12.80
N ILE A 150 17.28 10.60 12.34
CA ILE A 150 18.42 11.44 11.91
C ILE A 150 19.29 11.86 13.10
N ALA A 151 18.68 12.22 14.23
CA ALA A 151 19.41 12.52 15.46
C ALA A 151 20.33 11.36 15.84
N LYS A 152 19.81 10.12 15.85
CA LYS A 152 20.59 8.92 16.15
C LYS A 152 21.67 8.62 15.10
N GLN A 153 21.39 8.88 13.82
CA GLN A 153 22.32 8.63 12.71
C GLN A 153 23.52 9.57 12.75
N ILE A 154 23.32 10.86 13.06
CA ILE A 154 24.35 11.89 13.02
C ILE A 154 25.08 12.01 14.37
N PHE A 155 24.33 12.00 15.48
CA PHE A 155 24.85 12.30 16.82
C PHE A 155 24.98 11.06 17.73
N GLY A 156 24.44 9.91 17.29
CA GLY A 156 24.50 8.69 18.09
C GLY A 156 23.72 8.79 19.40
N LYS A 157 24.42 8.89 20.52
CA LYS A 157 23.83 9.03 21.86
C LYS A 157 23.90 10.45 22.42
N GLU A 158 24.56 11.37 21.73
CA GLU A 158 24.68 12.76 22.17
C GLU A 158 23.39 13.53 21.85
N SER A 159 23.07 14.51 22.73
CA SER A 159 21.94 15.41 22.44
C SER A 159 22.25 16.29 21.24
N PRO A 160 21.34 16.32 20.24
CA PRO A 160 21.50 17.20 19.08
C PRO A 160 21.07 18.66 19.36
N ILE A 161 20.34 18.91 20.45
CA ILE A 161 19.79 20.24 20.76
C ILE A 161 20.90 21.27 20.95
N GLY A 162 20.77 22.42 20.27
CA GLY A 162 21.74 23.50 20.27
C GLY A 162 22.92 23.33 19.32
N LYS A 163 23.06 22.14 18.69
CA LYS A 163 24.05 21.93 17.62
C LYS A 163 23.53 22.50 16.30
N SER A 164 24.45 22.86 15.39
CA SER A 164 24.09 23.38 14.05
C SER A 164 24.42 22.41 12.94
N LEU A 165 23.60 22.41 11.92
CA LEU A 165 23.83 21.72 10.66
C LEU A 165 24.03 22.74 9.55
N LEU A 166 24.95 22.47 8.62
CA LEU A 166 25.20 23.31 7.46
C LEU A 166 24.30 22.87 6.30
N PHE A 167 23.67 23.83 5.63
CA PHE A 167 22.80 23.61 4.47
C PHE A 167 23.45 24.17 3.21
N PRO A 168 24.21 23.36 2.42
CA PRO A 168 24.89 23.83 1.22
C PRO A 168 23.93 24.38 0.17
N ASN A 169 22.74 23.80 0.02
CA ASN A 169 21.71 24.22 -0.93
C ASN A 169 21.01 25.55 -0.54
N ARG A 170 21.28 26.09 0.64
CA ARG A 170 20.74 27.36 1.16
C ARG A 170 21.86 28.40 1.39
N GLY A 171 22.81 28.46 0.46
CA GLY A 171 23.92 29.43 0.55
C GLY A 171 24.86 29.14 1.70
N ASN A 172 25.10 27.88 2.06
CA ASN A 172 25.91 27.46 3.20
C ASN A 172 25.44 28.05 4.53
N THR A 173 24.14 28.08 4.75
CA THR A 173 23.56 28.60 5.99
C THR A 173 23.63 27.54 7.08
N GLU A 174 24.13 27.92 8.25
CA GLU A 174 24.06 27.12 9.47
C GLU A 174 22.71 27.32 10.15
N MET A 175 22.05 26.19 10.50
CA MET A 175 20.77 26.17 11.19
C MET A 175 20.87 25.35 12.47
N MET A 176 20.36 25.89 13.57
CA MET A 176 20.44 25.31 14.90
C MET A 176 19.28 24.35 15.15
N ILE A 177 19.56 23.18 15.70
CA ILE A 177 18.58 22.20 16.10
C ILE A 177 17.93 22.62 17.42
N VAL A 178 16.63 22.88 17.40
CA VAL A 178 15.83 23.29 18.57
C VAL A 178 14.88 22.22 19.08
N ALA A 179 14.57 21.21 18.25
CA ALA A 179 13.69 20.12 18.65
C ALA A 179 14.08 18.81 17.97
N VAL A 180 13.78 17.71 18.65
CA VAL A 180 13.78 16.36 18.11
C VAL A 180 12.35 15.87 18.10
N VAL A 181 11.86 15.42 16.94
CA VAL A 181 10.50 14.91 16.75
C VAL A 181 10.53 13.41 16.45
N LYS A 182 9.46 12.72 16.81
CA LYS A 182 9.32 11.31 16.48
C LYS A 182 9.19 11.13 14.97
N SER A 183 9.99 10.23 14.39
CA SER A 183 9.85 9.84 12.98
C SER A 183 8.47 9.22 12.74
N TRP A 184 7.90 9.45 11.58
CA TRP A 184 6.68 8.76 11.19
C TRP A 184 6.93 7.26 10.97
N GLU A 185 6.00 6.43 11.42
CA GLU A 185 6.09 4.97 11.32
C GLU A 185 5.61 4.45 9.95
N GLY A 186 4.87 5.27 9.21
CA GLY A 186 4.32 4.94 7.90
C GLY A 186 4.87 5.80 6.78
N HIS A 187 4.45 5.51 5.57
CA HIS A 187 4.84 6.25 4.38
C HIS A 187 3.86 7.38 4.08
N SER A 188 4.41 8.53 3.73
CA SER A 188 3.67 9.77 3.52
C SER A 188 3.99 10.40 2.17
N LEU A 189 3.02 11.18 1.66
CA LEU A 189 3.24 12.11 0.54
C LEU A 189 4.24 13.21 0.88
N TYR A 190 4.38 13.50 2.17
CA TYR A 190 5.24 14.54 2.72
C TYR A 190 6.28 13.97 3.70
N PRO A 191 7.16 13.06 3.24
CA PRO A 191 8.19 12.50 4.11
C PRO A 191 9.15 13.59 4.54
N PHE A 192 9.62 13.51 5.79
CA PHE A 192 10.63 14.42 6.31
C PHE A 192 11.61 13.71 7.25
N ASP A 193 12.84 14.19 7.21
CA ASP A 193 13.89 13.94 8.17
C ASP A 193 14.21 15.23 8.94
N ILE A 194 14.01 16.38 8.27
CA ILE A 194 14.25 17.72 8.83
C ILE A 194 13.04 18.59 8.51
N LEU A 195 12.55 19.29 9.55
CA LEU A 195 11.55 20.35 9.43
C LEU A 195 12.25 21.70 9.46
N LEU A 196 11.93 22.51 8.46
CA LEU A 196 12.45 23.86 8.25
C LEU A 196 11.31 24.89 8.42
N PRO A 197 11.58 26.12 8.79
CA PRO A 197 10.56 27.16 8.86
C PRO A 197 10.06 27.50 7.45
N TYR A 198 8.74 27.40 7.24
CA TYR A 198 8.10 27.91 6.04
C TYR A 198 8.02 29.43 6.08
N LYS A 199 8.46 30.08 5.02
CA LYS A 199 8.36 31.52 4.82
C LYS A 199 7.77 31.82 3.46
N ASP A 200 6.73 32.60 3.45
CA ASP A 200 6.23 33.25 2.24
C ASP A 200 6.61 34.74 2.32
N GLU A 201 7.59 35.14 1.51
CA GLU A 201 8.09 36.52 1.51
C GLU A 201 7.11 37.55 0.90
N ASP A 202 6.19 37.06 0.07
CA ASP A 202 5.21 37.89 -0.64
C ASP A 202 3.91 37.10 -0.83
N PRO A 203 3.14 36.87 0.25
CA PRO A 203 1.92 36.07 0.20
C PRO A 203 0.85 36.79 -0.61
N ASN A 204 0.45 36.18 -1.73
CA ASN A 204 -0.63 36.68 -2.55
C ASN A 204 -1.43 35.52 -3.17
N TRP A 205 -2.66 35.80 -3.58
CA TRP A 205 -3.58 34.78 -4.09
C TRP A 205 -3.17 34.24 -5.45
N GLY A 206 -2.42 34.98 -6.24
CA GLY A 206 -1.95 34.55 -7.56
C GLY A 206 -0.75 33.63 -7.52
N ARG A 207 -0.01 33.56 -6.40
CA ARG A 207 1.16 32.68 -6.26
C ARG A 207 0.78 31.40 -5.58
N GLN A 208 1.07 30.28 -6.22
CA GLN A 208 0.77 28.94 -5.73
C GLN A 208 2.08 28.21 -5.48
N GLN A 209 2.60 28.34 -4.27
CA GLN A 209 3.94 27.89 -3.90
C GLN A 209 3.95 26.82 -2.81
N CYS A 210 2.85 26.68 -2.07
CA CYS A 210 2.77 25.76 -0.95
C CYS A 210 1.61 24.78 -1.09
N ASN A 211 1.63 23.76 -0.27
CA ASN A 211 0.51 22.87 -0.07
C ASN A 211 -0.22 23.29 1.21
N THR A 212 -1.53 23.45 1.14
CA THR A 212 -2.35 23.74 2.31
C THR A 212 -3.05 22.46 2.76
N LEU A 213 -2.65 21.97 3.92
CA LEU A 213 -3.34 20.86 4.58
C LEU A 213 -4.13 21.36 5.78
N PHE A 214 -5.27 20.70 6.01
CA PHE A 214 -6.13 21.10 7.11
C PHE A 214 -6.83 19.89 7.74
N ARG A 215 -7.16 20.04 9.02
CA ARG A 215 -7.93 19.07 9.79
C ARG A 215 -9.33 19.63 10.02
N MET A 216 -10.34 18.81 9.79
CA MET A 216 -11.72 19.15 10.11
C MET A 216 -12.08 18.76 11.53
N TYR A 217 -13.04 19.49 12.13
CA TYR A 217 -13.66 19.06 13.38
C TYR A 217 -14.35 17.70 13.21
N PRO A 218 -14.44 16.88 14.27
CA PRO A 218 -15.19 15.63 14.24
C PRO A 218 -16.65 15.89 13.83
N ASN A 219 -17.19 15.02 12.95
CA ASN A 219 -18.56 15.09 12.45
C ASN A 219 -18.92 16.35 11.63
N SER A 220 -17.94 17.09 11.13
CA SER A 220 -18.19 18.21 10.21
C SER A 220 -18.67 17.71 8.84
N ASP A 221 -19.52 18.51 8.19
CA ASP A 221 -20.03 18.19 6.86
C ASP A 221 -19.02 18.61 5.78
N VAL A 222 -18.35 17.60 5.20
CA VAL A 222 -17.40 17.80 4.09
C VAL A 222 -18.05 18.47 2.89
N LYS A 223 -19.32 18.11 2.57
CA LYS A 223 -20.02 18.68 1.41
C LYS A 223 -20.37 20.15 1.61
N ALA A 224 -20.66 20.56 2.84
CA ALA A 224 -20.90 21.96 3.16
C ALA A 224 -19.62 22.78 2.96
N LEU A 225 -18.47 22.26 3.36
CA LEU A 225 -17.16 22.87 3.12
C LEU A 225 -16.83 22.94 1.63
N GLU A 226 -17.00 21.83 0.89
CA GLU A 226 -16.76 21.80 -0.57
C GLU A 226 -17.62 22.84 -1.29
N LYS A 227 -18.92 22.93 -0.94
CA LYS A 227 -19.81 23.93 -1.53
C LYS A 227 -19.33 25.35 -1.23
N ARG A 228 -18.83 25.63 -0.03
CA ARG A 228 -18.29 26.94 0.35
C ARG A 228 -17.03 27.29 -0.42
N LEU A 229 -16.18 26.29 -0.71
CA LEU A 229 -14.90 26.45 -1.41
C LEU A 229 -15.00 26.25 -2.93
N THR A 230 -16.19 25.91 -3.47
CA THR A 230 -16.39 25.78 -4.92
C THR A 230 -16.22 27.11 -5.61
N GLU A 231 -16.81 28.18 -5.05
CA GLU A 231 -16.59 29.56 -5.51
C GLU A 231 -16.67 30.49 -4.32
N TYR A 232 -15.63 31.25 -4.09
CA TYR A 232 -15.60 32.27 -3.05
C TYR A 232 -14.83 33.48 -3.53
N GLU A 233 -15.30 34.65 -3.07
CA GLU A 233 -14.76 35.93 -3.43
C GLU A 233 -13.71 36.37 -2.42
N ILE A 234 -12.56 36.74 -2.92
CA ILE A 234 -11.48 37.37 -2.13
C ILE A 234 -11.24 38.77 -2.65
N GLN A 235 -10.73 39.62 -1.78
CA GLN A 235 -10.28 40.95 -2.17
C GLN A 235 -8.76 40.96 -2.14
N GLN A 236 -8.18 41.22 -3.33
CA GLN A 236 -6.74 41.42 -3.48
C GLN A 236 -6.51 42.74 -4.21
N ASP A 237 -5.71 43.59 -3.63
CA ASP A 237 -5.36 44.92 -4.18
C ASP A 237 -6.62 45.71 -4.56
N SER A 238 -7.39 46.13 -4.63
CA SER A 238 -8.61 46.83 -5.10
C SER A 238 -9.50 46.01 -6.04
N HIS A 239 -9.14 44.76 -6.32
CA HIS A 239 -9.92 43.89 -7.21
C HIS A 239 -10.53 42.73 -6.43
N LYS A 240 -11.73 42.35 -6.87
CA LYS A 240 -12.41 41.15 -6.41
C LYS A 240 -12.05 39.99 -7.33
N GLN A 241 -11.57 38.88 -6.76
CA GLN A 241 -11.22 37.68 -7.51
C GLN A 241 -12.04 36.51 -7.02
N LEU A 242 -12.62 35.74 -7.95
CA LEU A 242 -13.24 34.45 -7.65
C LEU A 242 -12.20 33.34 -7.64
N ILE A 243 -12.24 32.53 -6.59
CA ILE A 243 -11.35 31.38 -6.45
C ILE A 243 -12.17 30.12 -6.23
N THR A 244 -11.70 29.02 -6.81
CA THR A 244 -12.23 27.67 -6.61
C THR A 244 -11.14 26.82 -5.97
N THR A 245 -11.43 26.28 -4.79
CA THR A 245 -10.51 25.44 -4.05
C THR A 245 -11.10 24.04 -3.90
N PRO A 246 -10.74 23.07 -4.75
CA PRO A 246 -11.12 21.68 -4.57
C PRO A 246 -10.38 21.10 -3.36
N ILE A 247 -11.04 20.22 -2.62
CA ILE A 247 -10.46 19.52 -1.48
C ILE A 247 -10.39 18.03 -1.73
N ALA A 248 -9.36 17.37 -1.20
CA ALA A 248 -9.24 15.93 -1.29
C ALA A 248 -8.70 15.35 0.03
N LEU A 249 -9.25 14.21 0.44
CA LEU A 249 -8.79 13.51 1.64
C LEU A 249 -7.35 13.03 1.44
N LEU A 250 -6.44 13.34 2.36
CA LEU A 250 -5.01 13.08 2.22
C LEU A 250 -4.71 11.59 2.03
N SER A 251 -5.32 10.73 2.82
CA SER A 251 -5.10 9.28 2.77
C SER A 251 -5.54 8.61 1.46
N THR A 252 -6.45 9.24 0.70
CA THR A 252 -6.89 8.73 -0.61
C THR A 252 -6.39 9.56 -1.79
N LEU A 253 -5.67 10.64 -1.52
CA LEU A 253 -5.24 11.61 -2.53
C LEU A 253 -4.48 10.96 -3.69
N ARG A 254 -3.58 10.04 -3.42
CA ARG A 254 -2.81 9.32 -4.45
C ARG A 254 -3.66 8.49 -5.40
N SER A 255 -4.78 7.97 -4.94
CA SER A 255 -5.69 7.15 -5.74
C SER A 255 -6.78 7.95 -6.44
N THR A 256 -7.21 9.06 -5.85
CA THR A 256 -8.29 9.91 -6.38
C THR A 256 -7.77 10.98 -7.34
N HIS A 257 -6.65 11.61 -7.01
CA HIS A 257 -6.02 12.67 -7.81
C HIS A 257 -4.52 12.39 -7.98
N PRO A 258 -4.15 11.30 -8.68
CA PRO A 258 -2.75 10.92 -8.82
C PRO A 258 -1.99 11.96 -9.67
N ARG A 259 -0.80 12.33 -9.23
CA ARG A 259 0.16 13.06 -10.07
C ARG A 259 0.61 12.15 -11.22
N GLU A 260 1.15 12.71 -12.29
CA GLU A 260 1.54 11.93 -13.48
C GLU A 260 2.47 10.77 -13.16
N ASP A 261 3.49 11.00 -12.34
CA ASP A 261 4.44 9.97 -11.91
C ASP A 261 3.77 8.86 -11.08
N VAL A 262 2.79 9.22 -10.26
CA VAL A 262 1.99 8.29 -9.46
C VAL A 262 1.00 7.52 -10.32
N ASN A 263 0.37 8.17 -11.29
CA ASN A 263 -0.59 7.51 -12.19
C ASN A 263 0.08 6.40 -13.00
N VAL A 264 1.28 6.64 -13.50
CA VAL A 264 2.09 5.60 -14.17
C VAL A 264 2.35 4.42 -13.23
N LYS A 265 2.74 4.68 -11.97
CA LYS A 265 2.96 3.63 -10.97
C LYS A 265 1.68 2.83 -10.67
N LEU A 266 0.55 3.51 -10.46
CA LEU A 266 -0.74 2.86 -10.21
C LEU A 266 -1.19 1.97 -11.38
N ASN A 267 -0.95 2.41 -12.62
CA ASN A 267 -1.24 1.60 -13.80
C ASN A 267 -0.34 0.35 -13.87
N HIS A 268 0.95 0.48 -13.55
CA HIS A 268 1.85 -0.67 -13.43
C HIS A 268 1.40 -1.64 -12.32
N VAL A 269 0.98 -1.13 -11.17
CA VAL A 269 0.43 -1.95 -10.07
C VAL A 269 -0.81 -2.73 -10.54
N ARG A 270 -1.75 -2.05 -11.22
CA ARG A 270 -2.95 -2.70 -11.76
C ARG A 270 -2.60 -3.79 -12.80
N LEU A 271 -1.69 -3.47 -13.72
CA LEU A 271 -1.22 -4.43 -14.73
C LEU A 271 -0.56 -5.64 -14.07
N PHE A 272 0.29 -5.41 -13.08
CA PHE A 272 0.98 -6.47 -12.36
C PHE A 272 0.00 -7.36 -11.56
N ALA A 273 -1.02 -6.77 -10.95
CA ALA A 273 -2.11 -7.51 -10.30
C ALA A 273 -2.91 -8.38 -11.28
N CYS A 274 -3.23 -7.85 -12.46
CA CYS A 274 -3.89 -8.62 -13.51
C CYS A 274 -3.03 -9.81 -13.98
N ILE A 275 -1.74 -9.60 -14.18
CA ILE A 275 -0.79 -10.66 -14.55
C ILE A 275 -0.74 -11.72 -13.44
N GLY A 276 -0.62 -11.32 -12.18
CA GLY A 276 -0.63 -12.23 -11.03
C GLY A 276 -1.90 -13.09 -10.97
N ALA A 277 -3.06 -12.47 -11.16
CA ALA A 277 -4.34 -13.17 -11.22
C ALA A 277 -4.42 -14.16 -12.40
N LEU A 278 -3.95 -13.75 -13.59
CA LEU A 278 -3.92 -14.65 -14.77
C LEU A 278 -2.99 -15.85 -14.54
N VAL A 279 -1.81 -15.65 -13.95
CA VAL A 279 -0.86 -16.76 -13.66
C VAL A 279 -1.49 -17.76 -12.69
N ILE A 280 -2.23 -17.28 -11.66
CA ILE A 280 -2.94 -18.16 -10.73
C ILE A 280 -4.05 -18.94 -11.46
N ILE A 281 -4.85 -18.27 -12.28
CA ILE A 281 -5.92 -18.92 -13.05
C ILE A 281 -5.34 -19.99 -13.97
N CYS A 282 -4.26 -19.68 -14.68
CA CYS A 282 -3.56 -20.63 -15.54
C CYS A 282 -3.03 -21.85 -14.75
N GLY A 283 -2.40 -21.59 -13.58
CA GLY A 283 -1.93 -22.66 -12.70
C GLY A 283 -3.07 -23.56 -12.19
N LEU A 284 -4.20 -22.94 -11.84
CA LEU A 284 -5.39 -23.64 -11.39
C LEU A 284 -6.00 -24.50 -12.53
N CYS A 285 -6.15 -23.92 -13.71
CA CYS A 285 -6.66 -24.63 -14.90
C CYS A 285 -5.76 -25.83 -15.26
N ASN A 286 -4.45 -25.64 -15.23
CA ASN A 286 -3.48 -26.71 -15.43
C ASN A 286 -3.65 -27.83 -14.40
N TYR A 287 -3.73 -27.49 -13.11
CA TYR A 287 -3.98 -28.46 -12.05
C TYR A 287 -5.31 -29.20 -12.25
N LEU A 288 -6.41 -28.48 -12.52
CA LEU A 288 -7.74 -29.10 -12.71
C LEU A 288 -7.77 -30.04 -13.90
N THR A 289 -7.13 -29.67 -15.01
CA THR A 289 -7.00 -30.52 -16.20
C THR A 289 -6.26 -31.81 -15.86
N MET A 290 -5.16 -31.71 -15.11
CA MET A 290 -4.42 -32.89 -14.64
C MET A 290 -5.25 -33.73 -13.67
N LEU A 291 -6.01 -33.13 -12.77
CA LEU A 291 -6.88 -33.80 -11.82
C LEU A 291 -7.95 -34.64 -12.59
N VAL A 292 -8.61 -34.03 -13.57
CA VAL A 292 -9.59 -34.73 -14.42
C VAL A 292 -8.96 -35.95 -15.13
N THR A 293 -7.79 -35.76 -15.70
CA THR A 293 -7.03 -36.83 -16.37
C THR A 293 -6.67 -37.93 -15.39
N ARG A 294 -6.19 -37.61 -14.17
CA ARG A 294 -5.89 -38.60 -13.12
C ARG A 294 -7.15 -39.37 -12.69
N ILE A 295 -8.29 -38.71 -12.51
CA ILE A 295 -9.55 -39.33 -12.16
C ILE A 295 -9.95 -40.32 -13.28
N ARG A 296 -9.83 -39.92 -14.54
CA ARG A 296 -10.15 -40.81 -15.70
C ARG A 296 -9.22 -42.03 -15.76
N MET A 297 -7.93 -41.89 -15.56
CA MET A 297 -6.96 -42.98 -15.54
C MET A 297 -7.17 -43.94 -14.37
N ARG A 298 -7.68 -43.45 -13.25
CA ARG A 298 -7.90 -44.23 -12.01
C ARG A 298 -9.35 -44.70 -11.86
N LYS A 299 -10.19 -44.60 -12.90
CA LYS A 299 -11.60 -44.99 -12.84
C LYS A 299 -11.80 -46.43 -12.29
N ARG A 300 -11.00 -47.41 -12.73
CA ARG A 300 -11.07 -48.78 -12.23
C ARG A 300 -10.73 -48.90 -10.74
N GLU A 301 -9.67 -48.23 -10.26
CA GLU A 301 -9.29 -48.21 -8.85
C GLU A 301 -10.37 -47.56 -7.98
N LEU A 302 -10.90 -46.40 -8.43
CA LEU A 302 -11.97 -45.69 -7.74
C LEU A 302 -13.28 -46.49 -7.70
N ALA A 303 -13.61 -47.16 -8.79
CA ALA A 303 -14.79 -48.05 -8.87
C ALA A 303 -14.63 -49.25 -7.92
N LEU A 304 -13.46 -49.90 -7.87
CA LEU A 304 -13.19 -51.01 -6.94
C LEU A 304 -13.29 -50.56 -5.48
N ARG A 305 -12.80 -49.37 -5.14
CA ARG A 305 -12.96 -48.82 -3.80
C ARG A 305 -14.45 -48.59 -3.45
N LYS A 306 -15.23 -48.14 -4.41
CA LYS A 306 -16.66 -47.93 -4.21
C LYS A 306 -17.41 -49.23 -4.01
N VAL A 307 -17.09 -50.28 -4.79
CA VAL A 307 -17.65 -51.62 -4.62
C VAL A 307 -17.27 -52.19 -3.23
N ASN A 308 -16.06 -51.89 -2.75
CA ASN A 308 -15.60 -52.25 -1.39
C ASN A 308 -16.11 -51.32 -0.28
N GLY A 309 -17.17 -50.54 -0.53
CA GLY A 309 -17.87 -49.76 0.49
C GLY A 309 -17.35 -48.37 0.75
N SER A 310 -16.42 -47.81 -0.06
CA SER A 310 -15.98 -46.43 0.10
C SER A 310 -17.08 -45.43 -0.25
N SER A 311 -17.37 -44.48 0.65
CA SER A 311 -18.33 -43.42 0.40
C SER A 311 -17.80 -42.37 -0.59
N ASN A 312 -18.69 -41.65 -1.26
CA ASN A 312 -18.31 -40.54 -2.15
C ASN A 312 -17.50 -39.47 -1.42
N THR A 313 -17.79 -39.23 -0.12
CA THR A 313 -17.05 -38.31 0.74
C THR A 313 -15.62 -38.79 0.98
N SER A 314 -15.37 -40.08 1.15
CA SER A 314 -14.01 -40.63 1.30
C SER A 314 -13.15 -40.43 0.04
N LEU A 315 -13.75 -40.56 -1.14
CA LEU A 315 -13.08 -40.32 -2.42
C LEU A 315 -12.80 -38.81 -2.61
N LEU A 316 -13.76 -37.96 -2.26
CA LEU A 316 -13.57 -36.50 -2.27
C LEU A 316 -12.41 -36.08 -1.35
N LEU A 317 -12.40 -36.57 -0.10
CA LEU A 317 -11.36 -36.26 0.87
C LEU A 317 -9.98 -36.73 0.40
N LEU A 318 -9.89 -37.85 -0.28
CA LEU A 318 -8.63 -38.34 -0.87
C LEU A 318 -8.09 -37.36 -1.93
N LEU A 319 -8.95 -36.90 -2.85
CA LEU A 319 -8.56 -35.95 -3.89
C LEU A 319 -8.22 -34.57 -3.31
N LEU A 320 -9.01 -34.12 -2.32
CA LEU A 320 -8.72 -32.85 -1.62
C LEU A 320 -7.42 -32.91 -0.84
N SER A 321 -7.09 -34.04 -0.19
CA SER A 321 -5.81 -34.16 0.51
C SER A 321 -4.60 -34.07 -0.42
N GLU A 322 -4.73 -34.58 -1.65
CA GLU A 322 -3.70 -34.43 -2.70
C GLU A 322 -3.55 -32.97 -3.15
N LEU A 323 -4.67 -32.27 -3.36
CA LEU A 323 -4.66 -30.85 -3.68
C LEU A 323 -4.06 -29.99 -2.56
N ILE A 324 -4.50 -30.18 -1.34
CA ILE A 324 -4.00 -29.42 -0.19
C ILE A 324 -2.51 -29.61 -0.02
N LEU A 325 -2.01 -30.84 -0.12
CA LEU A 325 -0.58 -31.11 -0.02
C LEU A 325 0.23 -30.39 -1.12
N LEU A 326 -0.28 -30.42 -2.33
CA LEU A 326 0.32 -29.73 -3.49
C LEU A 326 0.32 -28.21 -3.28
N LEU A 327 -0.78 -27.63 -2.82
CA LEU A 327 -0.88 -26.18 -2.51
C LEU A 327 0.07 -25.77 -1.40
N LEU A 328 0.20 -26.56 -0.34
CA LEU A 328 1.13 -26.29 0.78
C LEU A 328 2.60 -26.31 0.30
N ILE A 329 2.97 -27.27 -0.55
CA ILE A 329 4.33 -27.32 -1.12
C ILE A 329 4.55 -26.10 -2.03
N SER A 330 3.58 -25.80 -2.90
CA SER A 330 3.67 -24.67 -3.83
C SER A 330 3.74 -23.33 -3.09
N SER A 331 2.96 -23.16 -2.03
CA SER A 331 2.98 -21.93 -1.22
C SER A 331 4.31 -21.76 -0.48
N GLY A 332 4.87 -22.84 0.07
CA GLY A 332 6.20 -22.81 0.70
C GLY A 332 7.30 -22.39 -0.28
N ILE A 333 7.30 -22.95 -1.48
CA ILE A 333 8.24 -22.57 -2.56
C ILE A 333 7.96 -21.13 -3.01
N GLY A 334 6.69 -20.73 -3.12
CA GLY A 334 6.29 -19.37 -3.48
C GLY A 334 6.79 -18.32 -2.48
N ILE A 335 6.73 -18.61 -1.17
CA ILE A 335 7.28 -17.75 -0.13
C ILE A 335 8.80 -17.64 -0.25
N MET A 336 9.51 -18.75 -0.48
CA MET A 336 10.96 -18.73 -0.69
C MET A 336 11.34 -17.89 -1.92
N LEU A 337 10.63 -18.05 -3.03
CA LEU A 337 10.86 -17.25 -4.25
C LEU A 337 10.56 -15.77 -3.99
N MET A 338 9.50 -15.47 -3.24
CA MET A 338 9.18 -14.10 -2.86
C MET A 338 10.31 -13.45 -2.05
N GLU A 339 10.87 -14.15 -1.05
CA GLU A 339 12.02 -13.65 -0.27
C GLU A 339 13.23 -13.32 -1.14
N LEU A 340 13.54 -14.19 -2.11
CA LEU A 340 14.64 -13.97 -3.04
C LEU A 340 14.43 -12.76 -3.96
N ILE A 341 13.18 -12.52 -4.39
CA ILE A 341 12.84 -11.46 -5.35
C ILE A 341 12.54 -10.13 -4.64
N LEU A 342 12.10 -10.18 -3.38
CA LEU A 342 11.66 -9.01 -2.62
C LEU A 342 12.66 -7.85 -2.58
N PRO A 343 14.00 -8.03 -2.36
CA PRO A 343 14.93 -6.91 -2.37
C PRO A 343 15.00 -6.20 -3.73
N ILE A 344 14.98 -6.96 -4.81
CA ILE A 344 14.99 -6.42 -6.19
C ILE A 344 13.67 -5.70 -6.45
N PHE A 345 12.55 -6.29 -6.01
CA PHE A 345 11.23 -5.71 -6.17
C PHE A 345 11.09 -4.38 -5.42
N ILE A 346 11.55 -4.29 -4.17
CA ILE A 346 11.56 -3.05 -3.37
C ILE A 346 12.38 -1.97 -4.07
N SER A 347 13.56 -2.30 -4.56
CA SER A 347 14.43 -1.37 -5.29
C SER A 347 13.76 -0.82 -6.56
N LEU A 348 13.15 -1.69 -7.36
CA LEU A 348 12.46 -1.30 -8.60
C LEU A 348 11.17 -0.51 -8.34
N SER A 349 10.43 -0.87 -7.29
CA SER A 349 9.15 -0.24 -6.93
C SER A 349 9.33 1.03 -6.11
N GLN A 350 10.56 1.36 -5.69
CA GLN A 350 10.87 2.49 -4.80
C GLN A 350 10.07 2.46 -3.49
N ILE A 351 9.81 1.26 -2.99
CA ILE A 351 9.16 1.04 -1.69
C ILE A 351 10.24 1.22 -0.63
N SER A 352 10.04 2.14 0.33
CA SER A 352 11.06 2.55 1.31
C SER A 352 10.87 1.93 2.71
N GLU A 353 10.21 0.76 2.85
CA GLU A 353 9.75 0.30 4.13
C GLU A 353 10.41 -0.94 4.73
N ASN A 354 10.22 -1.05 6.06
CA ASN A 354 10.73 -2.15 6.86
C ASN A 354 10.00 -3.46 6.48
N THR A 355 10.73 -4.38 5.85
CA THR A 355 10.20 -5.63 5.29
C THR A 355 9.47 -6.53 6.30
N SER A 356 9.73 -6.39 7.60
CA SER A 356 9.07 -7.20 8.64
C SER A 356 7.55 -6.99 8.73
N PHE A 357 7.05 -5.82 8.36
CA PHE A 357 5.63 -5.48 8.34
C PHE A 357 4.85 -6.27 7.28
N PHE A 358 5.47 -6.60 6.17
CA PHE A 358 4.82 -7.26 5.05
C PHE A 358 4.63 -8.78 5.21
N TYR A 359 5.41 -9.45 6.06
CA TYR A 359 5.34 -10.91 6.19
C TYR A 359 3.99 -11.44 6.68
N ASN A 360 3.45 -10.85 7.73
CA ASN A 360 2.17 -11.28 8.28
C ASN A 360 1.03 -11.17 7.27
N GLU A 361 1.08 -10.16 6.42
CA GLU A 361 0.07 -9.90 5.41
C GLU A 361 0.19 -10.83 4.21
N VAL A 362 1.41 -11.10 3.76
CA VAL A 362 1.66 -12.10 2.71
C VAL A 362 1.10 -13.45 3.12
N LEU A 363 1.32 -13.86 4.36
CA LEU A 363 0.75 -15.11 4.87
C LEU A 363 -0.78 -15.11 4.83
N VAL A 364 -1.43 -13.99 5.19
CA VAL A 364 -2.90 -13.84 5.11
C VAL A 364 -3.37 -13.92 3.66
N TYR A 365 -2.69 -13.25 2.72
CA TYR A 365 -3.04 -13.27 1.30
C TYR A 365 -2.88 -14.68 0.70
N ILE A 366 -1.77 -15.36 0.97
CA ILE A 366 -1.54 -16.74 0.51
C ILE A 366 -2.58 -17.68 1.10
N LEU A 367 -2.87 -17.56 2.41
CA LEU A 367 -3.88 -18.39 3.06
C LEU A 367 -5.27 -18.19 2.48
N SER A 368 -5.67 -16.94 2.23
CA SER A 368 -6.96 -16.62 1.60
C SER A 368 -7.07 -17.21 0.21
N LEU A 369 -5.98 -17.17 -0.56
CA LEU A 369 -5.92 -17.76 -1.89
C LEU A 369 -5.99 -19.28 -1.86
N ILE A 370 -5.33 -19.94 -0.91
CA ILE A 370 -5.44 -21.39 -0.70
C ILE A 370 -6.87 -21.76 -0.37
N ILE A 371 -7.53 -21.06 0.54
CA ILE A 371 -8.92 -21.32 0.91
C ILE A 371 -9.85 -21.17 -0.31
N LEU A 372 -9.69 -20.10 -1.08
CA LEU A 372 -10.45 -19.88 -2.30
C LEU A 372 -10.24 -21.02 -3.32
N THR A 373 -8.98 -21.42 -3.53
CA THR A 373 -8.59 -22.48 -4.46
C THR A 373 -9.19 -23.83 -4.05
N VAL A 374 -9.11 -24.17 -2.77
CA VAL A 374 -9.70 -25.40 -2.22
C VAL A 374 -11.22 -25.38 -2.36
N GLY A 375 -11.88 -24.23 -2.12
CA GLY A 375 -13.31 -24.06 -2.30
C GLY A 375 -13.76 -24.31 -3.74
N VAL A 376 -13.11 -23.65 -4.70
CA VAL A 376 -13.41 -23.85 -6.15
C VAL A 376 -13.16 -25.30 -6.57
N ALA A 377 -12.02 -25.88 -6.18
CA ALA A 377 -11.71 -27.27 -6.51
C ALA A 377 -12.71 -28.26 -5.90
N THR A 378 -13.16 -28.02 -4.67
CA THR A 378 -14.17 -28.86 -4.01
C THR A 378 -15.47 -28.91 -4.81
N ILE A 379 -15.96 -27.75 -5.26
CA ILE A 379 -17.17 -27.64 -6.08
C ILE A 379 -16.98 -28.41 -7.40
N LEU A 380 -15.85 -28.22 -8.07
CA LEU A 380 -15.56 -28.89 -9.34
C LEU A 380 -15.40 -30.41 -9.18
N ILE A 381 -14.69 -30.88 -8.16
CA ILE A 381 -14.54 -32.31 -7.88
C ILE A 381 -15.90 -32.94 -7.56
N TYR A 382 -16.71 -32.25 -6.76
CA TYR A 382 -18.08 -32.74 -6.47
C TYR A 382 -18.92 -32.87 -7.72
N TYR A 383 -18.87 -31.89 -8.62
CA TYR A 383 -19.60 -31.88 -9.88
C TYR A 383 -19.14 -33.00 -10.83
N ILE A 384 -17.82 -33.18 -10.97
CA ILE A 384 -17.23 -34.25 -11.79
C ILE A 384 -17.59 -35.63 -11.24
N ASN A 385 -17.51 -35.81 -9.92
CA ASN A 385 -17.91 -37.07 -9.29
C ASN A 385 -19.41 -37.39 -9.56
N LYS A 386 -20.28 -36.39 -9.45
CA LYS A 386 -21.71 -36.57 -9.73
C LYS A 386 -21.95 -37.00 -11.17
N GLN A 387 -21.29 -36.38 -12.14
CA GLN A 387 -21.42 -36.76 -13.56
C GLN A 387 -20.77 -38.11 -13.88
N ALA A 388 -19.61 -38.42 -13.36
CA ALA A 388 -18.90 -39.66 -13.63
C ALA A 388 -19.66 -40.90 -13.13
N PHE A 389 -20.59 -40.73 -12.18
CA PHE A 389 -21.44 -41.84 -11.66
C PHE A 389 -22.82 -41.92 -12.27
N LEU A 390 -23.28 -40.91 -12.99
CA LEU A 390 -24.56 -40.95 -13.72
C LEU A 390 -24.43 -41.63 -15.08
N TYR A 391 -23.28 -41.59 -15.72
CA TYR A 391 -23.05 -42.16 -17.05
C TYR A 391 -23.13 -43.71 -17.14
N PRO A 392 -22.64 -44.53 -16.18
CA PRO A 392 -22.75 -45.99 -16.32
C PRO A 392 -24.17 -46.52 -16.11
N ILE A 393 -25.04 -45.76 -15.42
CA ILE A 393 -26.44 -46.22 -15.21
C ILE A 393 -27.27 -46.01 -16.48
N CYS A 394 -27.01 -44.98 -17.26
CA CYS A 394 -27.69 -44.75 -18.53
C CYS A 394 -27.25 -45.73 -19.64
N GLN A 395 -25.97 -46.16 -19.66
CA GLN A 395 -25.52 -47.16 -20.66
C GLN A 395 -26.04 -48.58 -20.40
N GLN A 396 -26.22 -48.97 -19.14
CA GLN A 396 -26.85 -50.27 -18.82
C GLN A 396 -28.37 -50.28 -19.08
N ALA A 397 -29.03 -49.10 -19.03
CA ALA A 397 -30.46 -49.00 -19.34
C ALA A 397 -30.78 -48.95 -20.85
N VAL A 398 -29.76 -48.77 -21.71
CA VAL A 398 -29.90 -48.74 -23.18
C VAL A 398 -29.58 -50.10 -23.79
N PHE A 399 -28.97 -51.03 -23.04
CA PHE A 399 -28.63 -52.39 -23.47
C PHE A 399 -29.37 -53.50 -22.70
N ALA A 400 -30.37 -53.16 -21.89
CA ALA A 400 -31.37 -54.02 -21.33
C ALA A 400 -32.76 -53.76 -22.01
#